data_09f33a7e1cc4d5e8b3f9e3e8b2a7aadc
#
_entry.id   09f33a7e1cc4d5e8b3f9e3e8b2a7aadc
#
_cell.length_a   1.000
_cell.length_b   1.000
_cell.length_c   1.000
_cell.angle_alpha   90.00
_cell.angle_beta   90.00
_cell.angle_gamma   90.00
#
_symmetry.space_group_name_H-M   'P 1'
#
loop_
_entity.id
_entity.type
_entity.pdbx_description
1 polymer ?
#
loop_
_entity_poly.entity_id
_entity_poly.type
_entity_poly.pdbx_seq_one_letter_code
_entity_poly.pdbx_strand_id
1 'polypeptide(L)'
;MKSAVTLLVCVLALAPALPGARRKLSAQETEPAPSPVRGSLDDPEAYPRPTGHAVRADLPPVLDGHLDDPAWSAAPVFSDFVQSQPDPGALATERTEVRVVYDDEYLYVGAMLYDSHPGEYVVQSLERDFPSLSTRDADIFGISLDTFLDRQNSYLILINPYGAYRDGQTFDDSRNQDFGFDAPAEVRTAFRDDGWSVEVRIPWSGLRYVAAEGEQRWGLNFLRRVRRINEDSYWAPLERRDPLHRMSKAGTLDGLVDLPSAGAVWVKPYALTATEDGSLLGGRDTSADVGLDMKYGLTPGLTLDLTVNTDFSQVEVDQERVNLTRFPLFFPEQRDFFVENSGSFTFGDQTERNYRMGASLRDFSLFNSRAIGLLDGEPVPIVAGGRVSGRMGSWELGVLDMRTGREAGLPAENFALARVRKEVAPGSDVGAMFIDRSAVGGTASTDNRSYGVDANLSLWGPLRVNAYWAATDSRGATGDQTAARFGAAYRDRRWNVSALWRRIGD
;
A
#
# COMPACT_ATOMS: atom_id res chain seq x y z
N MET A 1 -7.02 -4.99 41.57
CA MET A 1 -7.89 -6.11 41.12
C MET A 1 -7.07 -6.95 40.15
N LYS A 2 -7.13 -8.27 40.24
CA LYS A 2 -6.24 -9.19 39.48
C LYS A 2 -6.65 -9.17 37.99
N SER A 3 -5.75 -8.67 37.12
CA SER A 3 -5.94 -8.71 35.67
C SER A 3 -5.94 -10.15 35.18
N ALA A 4 -7.02 -10.58 34.56
CA ALA A 4 -7.14 -11.91 33.97
C ALA A 4 -6.34 -11.96 32.67
N VAL A 5 -5.33 -12.82 32.64
CA VAL A 5 -4.60 -13.19 31.42
C VAL A 5 -5.43 -14.20 30.66
N THR A 6 -5.99 -13.83 29.52
CA THR A 6 -6.74 -14.74 28.67
C THR A 6 -5.81 -15.29 27.58
N LEU A 7 -5.42 -16.55 27.72
CA LEU A 7 -4.72 -17.32 26.69
C LEU A 7 -5.77 -17.92 25.75
N LEU A 8 -5.94 -17.38 24.54
CA LEU A 8 -6.83 -17.98 23.54
C LEU A 8 -6.01 -18.92 22.64
N VAL A 9 -6.04 -20.21 22.93
CA VAL A 9 -5.51 -21.27 22.07
C VAL A 9 -6.64 -21.80 21.22
N CYS A 10 -6.69 -21.44 19.93
CA CYS A 10 -7.63 -22.04 19.00
C CYS A 10 -7.03 -23.32 18.39
N VAL A 11 -7.43 -24.46 18.91
CA VAL A 11 -7.13 -25.78 18.32
C VAL A 11 -8.33 -26.13 17.42
N LEU A 12 -8.13 -26.18 16.11
CA LEU A 12 -9.14 -26.70 15.17
C LEU A 12 -8.99 -28.22 15.07
N ALA A 13 -9.97 -28.93 15.61
CA ALA A 13 -10.07 -30.38 15.48
C ALA A 13 -10.45 -30.78 14.05
N LEU A 14 -9.72 -31.74 13.49
CA LEU A 14 -10.08 -32.41 12.23
C LEU A 14 -11.30 -33.31 12.46
N ALA A 15 -12.35 -33.12 11.70
CA ALA A 15 -13.42 -34.12 11.56
C ALA A 15 -13.05 -35.12 10.43
N PRO A 16 -13.17 -36.43 10.64
CA PRO A 16 -12.90 -37.40 9.59
C PRO A 16 -14.03 -37.39 8.54
N ALA A 17 -13.66 -37.36 7.28
CA ALA A 17 -14.59 -37.48 6.16
C ALA A 17 -15.13 -38.90 6.06
N LEU A 18 -16.44 -39.05 6.10
CA LEU A 18 -17.16 -40.30 5.76
C LEU A 18 -17.18 -40.51 4.24
N PRO A 19 -17.06 -41.74 3.72
CA PRO A 19 -17.10 -42.04 2.29
C PRO A 19 -18.52 -42.00 1.77
N GLY A 20 -18.84 -41.01 0.94
CA GLY A 20 -20.10 -40.92 0.22
C GLY A 20 -20.06 -41.63 -1.11
N ALA A 21 -21.16 -42.35 -1.43
CA ALA A 21 -21.37 -43.22 -2.55
C ALA A 21 -21.21 -42.56 -3.94
N ARG A 22 -20.47 -43.22 -4.82
CA ARG A 22 -20.31 -42.87 -6.23
C ARG A 22 -21.58 -43.12 -7.01
N ARG A 23 -22.12 -42.08 -7.61
CA ARG A 23 -23.12 -42.20 -8.68
C ARG A 23 -22.40 -41.97 -10.03
N LYS A 24 -22.39 -43.02 -10.87
CA LYS A 24 -21.90 -42.93 -12.24
C LYS A 24 -22.89 -42.16 -13.09
N LEU A 25 -22.44 -41.09 -13.72
CA LEU A 25 -23.06 -40.50 -14.89
C LEU A 25 -22.00 -40.44 -15.99
N SER A 26 -22.26 -41.13 -17.07
CA SER A 26 -21.45 -41.17 -18.28
C SER A 26 -21.83 -40.00 -19.18
N ALA A 27 -20.89 -39.11 -19.44
CA ALA A 27 -20.81 -38.34 -20.66
C ALA A 27 -19.30 -38.15 -20.96
N GLN A 28 -18.85 -38.73 -22.06
CA GLN A 28 -17.51 -38.50 -22.59
C GLN A 28 -17.49 -37.13 -23.27
N GLU A 29 -17.09 -36.11 -22.54
CA GLU A 29 -16.42 -34.96 -23.10
C GLU A 29 -14.93 -35.17 -22.84
N THR A 30 -14.15 -35.16 -23.90
CA THR A 30 -12.67 -35.20 -23.86
C THR A 30 -12.19 -33.94 -23.16
N GLU A 31 -11.98 -34.00 -21.84
CA GLU A 31 -11.22 -32.99 -21.11
C GLU A 31 -9.80 -32.88 -21.71
N PRO A 32 -9.33 -31.69 -22.02
CA PRO A 32 -7.91 -31.50 -22.34
C PRO A 32 -7.08 -32.02 -21.16
N ALA A 33 -6.06 -32.82 -21.46
CA ALA A 33 -5.18 -33.40 -20.46
C ALA A 33 -4.66 -32.30 -19.54
N PRO A 34 -4.76 -32.44 -18.20
CA PRO A 34 -4.25 -31.44 -17.29
C PRO A 34 -2.76 -31.27 -17.53
N SER A 35 -2.34 -30.06 -17.80
CA SER A 35 -0.93 -29.71 -17.90
C SER A 35 -0.22 -30.18 -16.62
N PRO A 36 0.94 -30.79 -16.69
CA PRO A 36 1.63 -31.31 -15.52
C PRO A 36 1.86 -30.14 -14.53
N VAL A 37 1.30 -30.25 -13.34
CA VAL A 37 1.52 -29.29 -12.24
C VAL A 37 3.01 -29.31 -11.92
N ARG A 38 3.75 -28.28 -12.31
CA ARG A 38 5.20 -28.15 -12.15
C ARG A 38 5.65 -27.81 -10.72
N GLY A 39 4.95 -28.26 -9.71
CA GLY A 39 5.31 -27.95 -8.32
C GLY A 39 4.55 -26.76 -7.73
N SER A 40 5.06 -26.18 -6.65
CA SER A 40 4.50 -24.97 -6.02
C SER A 40 4.94 -23.74 -6.81
N LEU A 41 4.07 -22.74 -6.96
CA LEU A 41 4.44 -21.44 -7.53
C LEU A 41 5.50 -20.68 -6.69
N ASP A 42 5.72 -21.13 -5.46
CA ASP A 42 6.79 -20.64 -4.60
C ASP A 42 8.15 -21.30 -4.84
N ASP A 43 8.17 -22.37 -5.63
CA ASP A 43 9.40 -23.10 -5.96
C ASP A 43 10.19 -22.34 -7.05
N PRO A 44 11.35 -21.75 -6.74
CA PRO A 44 12.13 -20.97 -7.70
C PRO A 44 12.79 -21.83 -8.79
N GLU A 45 12.91 -23.15 -8.60
CA GLU A 45 13.40 -24.06 -9.63
C GLU A 45 12.32 -24.38 -10.66
N ALA A 46 11.06 -24.53 -10.21
CA ALA A 46 9.91 -24.76 -11.07
C ALA A 46 9.41 -23.48 -11.76
N TYR A 47 9.43 -22.37 -11.02
CA TYR A 47 8.98 -21.05 -11.49
C TYR A 47 10.01 -19.97 -11.15
N PRO A 48 11.06 -19.82 -11.98
CA PRO A 48 12.07 -18.80 -11.76
C PRO A 48 11.45 -17.40 -11.85
N ARG A 49 11.95 -16.47 -11.04
CA ARG A 49 11.51 -15.09 -11.10
C ARG A 49 11.98 -14.45 -12.40
N PRO A 50 11.06 -13.93 -13.21
CA PRO A 50 11.43 -13.38 -14.50
C PRO A 50 12.20 -12.06 -14.35
N THR A 51 13.03 -11.76 -15.33
CA THR A 51 13.67 -10.45 -15.52
C THR A 51 13.17 -9.89 -16.84
N GLY A 52 12.76 -8.62 -16.82
CA GLY A 52 12.36 -7.88 -18.00
C GLY A 52 13.19 -6.61 -18.13
N HIS A 53 13.28 -6.08 -19.35
CA HIS A 53 14.16 -4.97 -19.68
C HIS A 53 13.37 -3.75 -20.13
N ALA A 54 13.62 -2.59 -19.49
CA ALA A 54 13.10 -1.30 -19.92
C ALA A 54 14.01 -0.68 -20.98
N VAL A 55 13.45 0.03 -21.93
CA VAL A 55 14.21 0.67 -23.01
C VAL A 55 14.00 2.18 -22.97
N ARG A 56 15.08 2.93 -23.11
CA ARG A 56 14.99 4.39 -23.26
C ARG A 56 14.38 4.71 -24.62
N ALA A 57 13.33 5.50 -24.64
CA ALA A 57 12.69 5.96 -25.87
C ALA A 57 13.40 7.20 -26.41
N ASP A 58 13.76 7.17 -27.69
CA ASP A 58 14.27 8.36 -28.39
C ASP A 58 13.16 9.43 -28.58
N LEU A 59 11.94 8.96 -28.79
CA LEU A 59 10.73 9.76 -28.87
C LEU A 59 9.69 9.19 -27.90
N PRO A 60 9.13 10.00 -27.01
CA PRO A 60 8.12 9.53 -26.07
C PRO A 60 6.86 9.06 -26.81
N PRO A 61 6.18 8.01 -26.31
CA PRO A 61 4.90 7.61 -26.88
C PRO A 61 3.83 8.67 -26.62
N VAL A 62 2.87 8.78 -27.53
CA VAL A 62 1.68 9.62 -27.38
C VAL A 62 0.68 8.86 -26.51
N LEU A 63 0.26 9.45 -25.40
CA LEU A 63 -0.65 8.79 -24.47
C LEU A 63 -2.10 8.87 -24.97
N ASP A 64 -2.52 7.94 -25.81
CA ASP A 64 -3.87 7.89 -26.40
C ASP A 64 -4.58 6.54 -26.21
N GLY A 65 -3.88 5.56 -25.61
CA GLY A 65 -4.37 4.22 -25.37
C GLY A 65 -3.98 3.21 -26.45
N HIS A 66 -3.31 3.64 -27.52
CA HIS A 66 -2.84 2.79 -28.61
C HIS A 66 -1.34 2.51 -28.50
N LEU A 67 -0.92 1.30 -28.85
CA LEU A 67 0.49 0.86 -28.77
C LEU A 67 1.14 0.82 -30.16
N ASP A 68 0.86 1.78 -30.99
CA ASP A 68 1.36 1.85 -32.39
C ASP A 68 2.55 2.80 -32.56
N ASP A 69 2.96 3.51 -31.51
CA ASP A 69 4.16 4.33 -31.52
C ASP A 69 5.45 3.51 -31.68
N PRO A 70 6.47 4.05 -32.36
CA PRO A 70 7.76 3.37 -32.54
C PRO A 70 8.44 2.96 -31.23
N ALA A 71 8.25 3.73 -30.14
CA ALA A 71 8.78 3.44 -28.82
C ALA A 71 8.36 2.05 -28.33
N TRP A 72 7.10 1.69 -28.52
CA TRP A 72 6.59 0.39 -28.11
C TRP A 72 7.18 -0.75 -28.93
N SER A 73 7.39 -0.55 -30.24
CA SER A 73 7.96 -1.57 -31.11
C SER A 73 9.42 -1.90 -30.79
N ALA A 74 10.16 -0.94 -30.21
CA ALA A 74 11.57 -1.11 -29.85
C ALA A 74 11.75 -1.85 -28.51
N ALA A 75 10.71 -1.90 -27.66
CA ALA A 75 10.81 -2.49 -26.33
C ALA A 75 10.53 -4.00 -26.33
N PRO A 76 11.30 -4.79 -25.56
CA PRO A 76 11.00 -6.21 -25.39
C PRO A 76 9.66 -6.42 -24.68
N VAL A 77 9.04 -7.57 -24.98
CA VAL A 77 7.72 -7.93 -24.47
C VAL A 77 7.86 -8.72 -23.18
N PHE A 78 7.13 -8.32 -22.18
CA PHE A 78 6.86 -9.12 -20.99
C PHE A 78 5.61 -9.95 -21.26
N SER A 79 5.77 -11.27 -21.35
CA SER A 79 4.71 -12.23 -21.69
C SER A 79 4.71 -13.42 -20.73
N ASP A 80 4.06 -14.51 -21.12
CA ASP A 80 4.04 -15.79 -20.42
C ASP A 80 3.48 -15.69 -18.99
N PHE A 81 2.38 -14.97 -18.84
CA PHE A 81 1.68 -14.87 -17.57
C PHE A 81 1.21 -16.25 -17.11
N VAL A 82 1.38 -16.51 -15.82
CA VAL A 82 1.06 -17.78 -15.17
C VAL A 82 -0.14 -17.61 -14.25
N GLN A 83 -1.10 -18.52 -14.37
CA GLN A 83 -2.30 -18.53 -13.54
C GLN A 83 -1.97 -18.82 -12.07
N SER A 84 -2.57 -18.05 -11.17
CA SER A 84 -2.69 -18.37 -9.74
C SER A 84 -4.04 -19.04 -9.44
N GLN A 85 -5.02 -18.79 -10.29
CA GLN A 85 -6.36 -19.38 -10.31
C GLN A 85 -6.98 -19.25 -11.72
N PRO A 86 -7.86 -20.15 -12.18
CA PRO A 86 -8.34 -21.34 -11.48
C PRO A 86 -7.33 -22.49 -11.46
N ASP A 87 -6.39 -22.55 -12.43
CA ASP A 87 -5.43 -23.62 -12.64
C ASP A 87 -3.99 -23.18 -12.30
N PRO A 88 -3.57 -23.21 -11.02
CA PRO A 88 -2.28 -22.71 -10.59
C PRO A 88 -1.11 -23.33 -11.35
N GLY A 89 -0.29 -22.50 -11.98
CA GLY A 89 0.88 -22.92 -12.75
C GLY A 89 0.62 -23.16 -14.24
N ALA A 90 -0.61 -23.09 -14.70
CA ALA A 90 -0.92 -23.06 -16.13
C ALA A 90 -0.57 -21.69 -16.73
N LEU A 91 -0.35 -21.62 -18.04
CA LEU A 91 -0.26 -20.35 -18.74
C LEU A 91 -1.63 -19.66 -18.73
N ALA A 92 -1.62 -18.32 -18.80
CA ALA A 92 -2.83 -17.53 -18.92
C ALA A 92 -3.65 -17.95 -20.15
N THR A 93 -4.97 -18.04 -20.00
CA THR A 93 -5.89 -18.37 -21.11
C THR A 93 -5.92 -17.24 -22.13
N GLU A 94 -5.97 -16.00 -21.65
CA GLU A 94 -5.94 -14.80 -22.49
C GLU A 94 -4.55 -14.20 -22.50
N ARG A 95 -3.95 -14.03 -23.66
CA ARG A 95 -2.60 -13.50 -23.82
C ARG A 95 -2.50 -12.06 -23.34
N THR A 96 -1.41 -11.76 -22.65
CA THR A 96 -1.06 -10.40 -22.22
C THR A 96 0.37 -10.09 -22.63
N GLU A 97 0.58 -8.95 -23.25
CA GLU A 97 1.88 -8.43 -23.64
C GLU A 97 2.08 -7.06 -23.02
N VAL A 98 3.13 -6.91 -22.24
CA VAL A 98 3.48 -5.63 -21.61
C VAL A 98 4.83 -5.16 -22.13
N ARG A 99 5.00 -3.86 -22.22
CA ARG A 99 6.25 -3.21 -22.59
C ARG A 99 6.51 -2.06 -21.63
N VAL A 100 7.78 -1.82 -21.32
CA VAL A 100 8.21 -0.72 -20.47
C VAL A 100 9.24 0.11 -21.20
N VAL A 101 8.95 1.39 -21.35
CA VAL A 101 9.87 2.37 -21.92
C VAL A 101 9.99 3.58 -20.99
N TYR A 102 11.03 4.39 -21.16
CA TYR A 102 11.23 5.59 -20.35
C TYR A 102 11.98 6.66 -21.12
N ASP A 103 11.84 7.91 -20.65
CA ASP A 103 12.62 9.05 -21.12
C ASP A 103 13.15 9.88 -19.94
N ASP A 104 13.51 11.14 -20.15
CA ASP A 104 14.02 12.02 -19.09
C ASP A 104 12.94 12.52 -18.13
N GLU A 105 11.65 12.40 -18.46
CA GLU A 105 10.54 12.93 -17.68
C GLU A 105 9.66 11.84 -17.08
N TYR A 106 9.52 10.70 -17.77
CA TYR A 106 8.49 9.70 -17.44
C TYR A 106 8.97 8.26 -17.60
N LEU A 107 8.38 7.39 -16.79
CA LEU A 107 8.28 5.95 -17.04
C LEU A 107 6.94 5.66 -17.73
N TYR A 108 6.96 4.85 -18.78
CA TYR A 108 5.77 4.43 -19.50
C TYR A 108 5.60 2.92 -19.44
N VAL A 109 4.36 2.48 -19.23
CA VAL A 109 3.97 1.07 -19.31
C VAL A 109 2.85 0.94 -20.32
N GLY A 110 3.09 0.19 -21.40
CA GLY A 110 2.08 -0.15 -22.39
C GLY A 110 1.72 -1.62 -22.32
N ALA A 111 0.43 -1.95 -22.28
CA ALA A 111 -0.02 -3.33 -22.27
C ALA A 111 -1.13 -3.60 -23.29
N MET A 112 -0.95 -4.66 -24.07
CA MET A 112 -2.00 -5.26 -24.91
C MET A 112 -2.58 -6.47 -24.19
N LEU A 113 -3.86 -6.41 -23.93
CA LEU A 113 -4.63 -7.39 -23.20
C LEU A 113 -5.60 -8.06 -24.16
N TYR A 114 -5.12 -9.14 -24.80
CA TYR A 114 -5.94 -9.91 -25.73
C TYR A 114 -7.12 -10.56 -25.02
N ASP A 115 -8.22 -10.70 -25.70
CA ASP A 115 -9.42 -11.36 -25.18
C ASP A 115 -10.16 -12.06 -26.32
N SER A 116 -10.51 -13.30 -26.11
CA SER A 116 -11.26 -14.10 -27.07
C SER A 116 -12.74 -13.66 -27.21
N HIS A 117 -13.21 -12.79 -26.28
CA HIS A 117 -14.56 -12.22 -26.27
C HIS A 117 -14.47 -10.68 -26.06
N PRO A 118 -13.95 -9.93 -27.04
CA PRO A 118 -13.79 -8.48 -26.91
C PRO A 118 -15.15 -7.83 -26.67
N GLY A 119 -15.18 -6.91 -25.70
CA GLY A 119 -16.41 -6.20 -25.32
C GLY A 119 -17.22 -6.86 -24.20
N GLU A 120 -16.93 -8.10 -23.83
CA GLU A 120 -17.56 -8.77 -22.66
C GLU A 120 -16.81 -8.51 -21.35
N TYR A 121 -16.38 -7.26 -21.14
CA TYR A 121 -15.60 -6.89 -19.95
C TYR A 121 -16.49 -6.68 -18.74
N VAL A 122 -16.08 -7.23 -17.59
CA VAL A 122 -16.76 -7.03 -16.32
C VAL A 122 -16.15 -5.85 -15.58
N VAL A 123 -16.92 -4.79 -15.39
CA VAL A 123 -16.48 -3.57 -14.68
C VAL A 123 -17.51 -3.19 -13.63
N GLN A 124 -17.07 -2.87 -12.43
CA GLN A 124 -17.93 -2.58 -11.28
C GLN A 124 -18.02 -1.07 -10.98
N SER A 125 -17.05 -0.28 -11.40
CA SER A 125 -17.01 1.16 -11.18
C SER A 125 -16.22 1.85 -12.27
N LEU A 126 -16.63 3.06 -12.62
CA LEU A 126 -15.92 3.99 -13.54
C LEU A 126 -15.29 5.15 -12.76
N GLU A 127 -15.38 5.15 -11.46
CA GLU A 127 -14.78 6.17 -10.61
C GLU A 127 -13.28 5.89 -10.41
N ARG A 128 -12.47 6.95 -10.27
CA ARG A 128 -11.12 6.83 -9.75
C ARG A 128 -11.18 6.33 -8.30
N ASP A 129 -10.19 5.61 -7.86
CA ASP A 129 -10.09 5.05 -6.51
C ASP A 129 -11.26 4.15 -6.10
N PHE A 130 -11.79 3.43 -7.08
CA PHE A 130 -12.91 2.54 -6.88
C PHE A 130 -12.70 1.60 -5.66
N PRO A 131 -13.78 1.23 -4.94
CA PRO A 131 -13.69 0.43 -3.73
C PRO A 131 -12.94 -0.89 -3.93
N SER A 132 -12.19 -1.35 -2.91
CA SER A 132 -11.42 -2.61 -2.97
C SER A 132 -12.26 -3.84 -3.34
N LEU A 133 -13.55 -3.83 -3.01
CA LEU A 133 -14.47 -4.91 -3.40
C LEU A 133 -14.69 -4.95 -4.91
N SER A 134 -14.70 -3.79 -5.56
CA SER A 134 -14.87 -3.68 -7.01
C SER A 134 -13.68 -4.26 -7.79
N THR A 135 -12.49 -4.34 -7.18
CA THR A 135 -11.32 -4.95 -7.84
C THR A 135 -11.44 -6.47 -7.96
N ARG A 136 -12.14 -7.13 -7.02
CA ARG A 136 -12.23 -8.60 -6.99
C ARG A 136 -13.17 -9.14 -8.06
N ASP A 137 -14.17 -8.35 -8.41
CA ASP A 137 -15.27 -8.76 -9.27
C ASP A 137 -15.28 -8.01 -10.61
N ALA A 138 -14.10 -7.56 -11.07
CA ALA A 138 -13.92 -6.84 -12.32
C ALA A 138 -12.69 -7.33 -13.10
N ASP A 139 -12.66 -7.06 -14.39
CA ASP A 139 -11.47 -7.17 -15.22
C ASP A 139 -10.47 -6.09 -14.83
N ILE A 140 -9.23 -6.49 -14.59
CA ILE A 140 -8.18 -5.61 -14.08
C ILE A 140 -6.84 -5.92 -14.75
N PHE A 141 -6.14 -4.88 -15.16
CA PHE A 141 -4.69 -4.90 -15.34
C PHE A 141 -4.04 -4.22 -14.14
N GLY A 142 -3.04 -4.85 -13.56
CA GLY A 142 -2.36 -4.35 -12.37
C GLY A 142 -0.86 -4.23 -12.55
N ILE A 143 -0.28 -3.18 -11.98
CA ILE A 143 1.17 -2.90 -11.95
C ILE A 143 1.58 -2.78 -10.50
N SER A 144 2.65 -3.46 -10.09
CA SER A 144 3.29 -3.26 -8.80
C SER A 144 4.78 -3.05 -9.00
N LEU A 145 5.30 -1.90 -8.52
CA LEU A 145 6.63 -1.41 -8.82
C LEU A 145 7.40 -1.10 -7.53
N ASP A 146 8.46 -1.85 -7.26
CA ASP A 146 9.40 -1.65 -6.15
C ASP A 146 10.65 -0.95 -6.67
N THR A 147 10.68 0.35 -6.53
CA THR A 147 11.74 1.23 -7.05
C THR A 147 13.04 1.19 -6.25
N PHE A 148 13.03 0.59 -5.08
CA PHE A 148 14.20 0.43 -4.21
C PHE A 148 14.83 -0.98 -4.32
N LEU A 149 14.14 -1.91 -4.98
CA LEU A 149 14.46 -3.34 -4.99
C LEU A 149 14.64 -3.89 -3.56
N ASP A 150 13.85 -3.35 -2.63
CA ASP A 150 13.90 -3.74 -1.22
C ASP A 150 13.03 -4.97 -0.92
N ARG A 151 12.22 -5.37 -1.90
CA ARG A 151 11.31 -6.51 -1.80
C ARG A 151 10.28 -6.36 -0.68
N GLN A 152 10.02 -5.13 -0.23
CA GLN A 152 9.13 -4.79 0.87
C GLN A 152 8.06 -3.78 0.49
N ASN A 153 8.44 -2.76 -0.27
CA ASN A 153 7.58 -1.64 -0.57
C ASN A 153 7.30 -1.56 -2.07
N SER A 154 6.12 -1.06 -2.45
CA SER A 154 5.82 -0.83 -3.86
C SER A 154 4.76 0.23 -4.08
N TYR A 155 4.78 0.80 -5.27
CA TYR A 155 3.65 1.50 -5.86
C TYR A 155 2.73 0.49 -6.53
N LEU A 156 1.42 0.68 -6.37
CA LEU A 156 0.40 -0.20 -6.92
C LEU A 156 -0.56 0.62 -7.78
N ILE A 157 -0.81 0.18 -9.02
CA ILE A 157 -1.80 0.77 -9.90
C ILE A 157 -2.68 -0.36 -10.45
N LEU A 158 -3.99 -0.27 -10.27
CA LEU A 158 -4.99 -1.23 -10.73
C LEU A 158 -5.94 -0.52 -11.70
N ILE A 159 -6.04 -1.00 -12.92
CA ILE A 159 -6.71 -0.31 -14.04
C ILE A 159 -7.80 -1.23 -14.60
N ASN A 160 -8.98 -0.71 -14.84
CA ASN A 160 -10.05 -1.42 -15.53
C ASN A 160 -10.08 -1.09 -17.05
N PRO A 161 -10.79 -1.84 -17.88
CA PRO A 161 -10.84 -1.63 -19.35
C PRO A 161 -11.33 -0.25 -19.78
N TYR A 162 -12.04 0.48 -18.94
CA TYR A 162 -12.55 1.83 -19.23
C TYR A 162 -11.62 2.94 -18.74
N GLY A 163 -10.42 2.61 -18.28
CA GLY A 163 -9.42 3.58 -17.86
C GLY A 163 -9.61 4.14 -16.46
N ALA A 164 -10.65 3.72 -15.72
CA ALA A 164 -10.69 4.02 -14.30
C ALA A 164 -9.60 3.23 -13.59
N TYR A 165 -8.88 3.88 -12.69
CA TYR A 165 -7.79 3.24 -11.96
C TYR A 165 -7.85 3.57 -10.48
N ARG A 166 -7.23 2.70 -9.70
CA ARG A 166 -6.97 2.85 -8.28
C ARG A 166 -5.50 2.67 -8.04
N ASP A 167 -4.90 3.58 -7.33
CA ASP A 167 -3.50 3.55 -6.98
C ASP A 167 -3.27 3.53 -5.45
N GLY A 168 -2.03 3.39 -5.05
CA GLY A 168 -1.63 3.38 -3.66
C GLY A 168 -0.19 2.97 -3.46
N GLN A 169 0.24 3.05 -2.22
CA GLN A 169 1.51 2.50 -1.75
C GLN A 169 1.28 1.26 -0.91
N THR A 170 2.20 0.31 -1.01
CA THR A 170 2.18 -0.90 -0.19
C THR A 170 3.51 -1.07 0.52
N PHE A 171 3.46 -1.61 1.73
CA PHE A 171 4.59 -1.69 2.62
C PHE A 171 4.70 -3.08 3.25
N ASP A 172 5.89 -3.39 3.75
CA ASP A 172 6.14 -4.61 4.53
C ASP A 172 5.75 -5.90 3.80
N ASP A 173 6.09 -6.00 2.52
CA ASP A 173 5.81 -7.15 1.67
C ASP A 173 4.31 -7.52 1.69
N SER A 174 3.48 -6.56 1.34
CA SER A 174 2.00 -6.64 1.29
C SER A 174 1.27 -6.67 2.63
N ARG A 175 1.94 -6.47 3.74
CA ARG A 175 1.28 -6.43 5.04
C ARG A 175 0.48 -5.14 5.26
N ASN A 176 0.97 -4.02 4.76
CA ASN A 176 0.32 -2.72 4.85
C ASN A 176 0.03 -2.14 3.47
N GLN A 177 -1.08 -1.42 3.35
CA GLN A 177 -1.51 -0.76 2.12
C GLN A 177 -2.07 0.61 2.46
N ASP A 178 -1.65 1.60 1.71
CA ASP A 178 -2.20 2.95 1.77
C ASP A 178 -2.75 3.32 0.39
N PHE A 179 -4.06 3.39 0.28
CA PHE A 179 -4.79 3.80 -0.93
C PHE A 179 -5.25 5.26 -0.85
N GLY A 180 -4.81 6.01 0.14
CA GLY A 180 -4.93 7.46 0.17
C GLY A 180 -3.82 8.15 -0.63
N PHE A 181 -2.78 7.41 -1.02
CA PHE A 181 -1.72 7.92 -1.88
C PHE A 181 -2.19 8.01 -3.32
N ASP A 182 -2.09 9.19 -3.89
CA ASP A 182 -2.37 9.49 -5.30
C ASP A 182 -1.05 9.53 -6.09
N ALA A 183 -0.82 8.53 -6.92
CA ALA A 183 0.27 8.59 -7.89
C ALA A 183 -0.07 9.62 -8.97
N PRO A 184 0.86 10.50 -9.34
CA PRO A 184 0.62 11.42 -10.46
C PRO A 184 0.71 10.68 -11.81
N ALA A 185 0.03 9.56 -11.91
CA ALA A 185 -0.01 8.73 -13.10
C ALA A 185 -1.13 9.18 -14.03
N GLU A 186 -0.89 9.11 -15.33
CA GLU A 186 -1.91 9.26 -16.35
C GLU A 186 -2.17 7.93 -17.02
N VAL A 187 -3.43 7.58 -17.19
CA VAL A 187 -3.88 6.31 -17.79
C VAL A 187 -4.76 6.57 -18.99
N ARG A 188 -4.52 5.86 -20.08
CA ARG A 188 -5.40 5.82 -21.25
C ARG A 188 -5.62 4.39 -21.66
N THR A 189 -6.84 4.08 -22.06
CA THR A 189 -7.24 2.76 -22.57
C THR A 189 -7.93 2.89 -23.90
N ALA A 190 -7.78 1.88 -24.75
CA ALA A 190 -8.50 1.79 -26.02
C ALA A 190 -9.03 0.37 -26.21
N PHE A 191 -10.26 0.27 -26.72
CA PHE A 191 -10.86 -1.00 -27.13
C PHE A 191 -10.40 -1.37 -28.54
N ARG A 192 -10.19 -2.68 -28.75
CA ARG A 192 -9.72 -3.25 -30.00
C ARG A 192 -10.57 -4.46 -30.38
N ASP A 193 -10.49 -4.90 -31.62
CA ASP A 193 -11.20 -6.09 -32.11
C ASP A 193 -10.70 -7.39 -31.47
N ASP A 194 -9.48 -7.38 -30.92
CA ASP A 194 -8.78 -8.50 -30.32
C ASP A 194 -8.54 -8.38 -28.80
N GLY A 195 -9.16 -7.36 -28.15
CA GLY A 195 -9.00 -7.11 -26.74
C GLY A 195 -9.08 -5.62 -26.37
N TRP A 196 -8.24 -5.19 -25.46
CA TRP A 196 -8.07 -3.79 -25.09
C TRP A 196 -6.60 -3.49 -24.78
N SER A 197 -6.22 -2.26 -24.94
CA SER A 197 -4.87 -1.78 -24.62
C SER A 197 -4.91 -0.71 -23.54
N VAL A 198 -3.79 -0.55 -22.85
CA VAL A 198 -3.61 0.47 -21.84
C VAL A 198 -2.22 1.06 -21.95
N GLU A 199 -2.16 2.37 -21.80
CA GLU A 199 -0.93 3.12 -21.59
C GLU A 199 -0.98 3.82 -20.25
N VAL A 200 0.13 3.73 -19.53
CA VAL A 200 0.33 4.40 -18.24
C VAL A 200 1.60 5.24 -18.34
N ARG A 201 1.50 6.52 -18.00
CA ARG A 201 2.63 7.45 -17.91
C ARG A 201 2.80 7.89 -16.47
N ILE A 202 3.99 7.71 -15.91
CA ILE A 202 4.32 8.02 -14.52
C ILE A 202 5.51 8.98 -14.51
N PRO A 203 5.36 10.24 -14.05
CA PRO A 203 6.48 11.17 -13.97
C PRO A 203 7.49 10.73 -12.91
N TRP A 204 8.77 10.94 -13.17
CA TRP A 204 9.83 10.63 -12.20
C TRP A 204 9.64 11.33 -10.85
N SER A 205 9.05 12.53 -10.86
CA SER A 205 8.71 13.27 -9.63
C SER A 205 7.68 12.56 -8.74
N GLY A 206 6.91 11.62 -9.28
CA GLY A 206 5.93 10.81 -8.55
C GLY A 206 6.50 9.51 -8.01
N LEU A 207 7.73 9.16 -8.36
CA LEU A 207 8.40 7.95 -7.91
C LEU A 207 9.60 8.31 -7.03
N ARG A 208 9.78 7.57 -5.96
CA ARG A 208 11.00 7.61 -5.15
C ARG A 208 11.86 6.41 -5.48
N TYR A 209 13.11 6.65 -5.78
CA TYR A 209 14.10 5.61 -6.10
C TYR A 209 15.49 6.08 -5.73
N VAL A 210 16.42 5.14 -5.64
CA VAL A 210 17.83 5.46 -5.43
C VAL A 210 18.41 5.89 -6.77
N ALA A 211 18.66 7.19 -6.96
CA ALA A 211 19.45 7.63 -8.10
C ALA A 211 20.89 7.16 -7.91
N ALA A 212 21.28 6.10 -8.60
CA ALA A 212 22.65 5.60 -8.66
C ALA A 212 23.23 5.90 -10.05
N GLU A 213 24.54 6.12 -10.12
CA GLU A 213 25.21 6.12 -11.42
C GLU A 213 25.14 4.73 -12.06
N GLY A 214 24.79 4.67 -13.35
CA GLY A 214 24.68 3.44 -14.12
C GLY A 214 23.30 2.81 -14.12
N GLU A 215 23.26 1.52 -14.40
CA GLU A 215 22.01 0.78 -14.54
C GLU A 215 21.35 0.50 -13.18
N GLN A 216 20.07 0.82 -13.10
CA GLN A 216 19.23 0.52 -11.95
C GLN A 216 18.36 -0.70 -12.19
N ARG A 217 18.05 -1.40 -11.10
CA ARG A 217 17.18 -2.57 -11.10
C ARG A 217 16.07 -2.38 -10.08
N TRP A 218 14.84 -2.64 -10.52
CA TRP A 218 13.63 -2.49 -9.70
C TRP A 218 12.90 -3.82 -9.56
N GLY A 219 12.06 -3.95 -8.55
CA GLY A 219 11.12 -5.06 -8.47
C GLY A 219 9.86 -4.73 -9.27
N LEU A 220 9.32 -5.70 -10.01
CA LEU A 220 8.16 -5.49 -10.86
C LEU A 220 7.29 -6.75 -10.90
N ASN A 221 5.99 -6.55 -10.87
CA ASN A 221 5.04 -7.59 -11.25
C ASN A 221 3.81 -6.99 -11.92
N PHE A 222 3.17 -7.79 -12.77
CA PHE A 222 1.92 -7.48 -13.44
C PHE A 222 0.85 -8.50 -13.11
N LEU A 223 -0.39 -8.03 -13.04
CA LEU A 223 -1.62 -8.84 -12.90
C LEU A 223 -2.47 -8.67 -14.14
N ARG A 224 -2.96 -9.75 -14.69
CA ARG A 224 -4.13 -9.80 -15.54
C ARG A 224 -5.24 -10.55 -14.83
N ARG A 225 -6.39 -9.92 -14.65
CA ARG A 225 -7.62 -10.56 -14.16
C ARG A 225 -8.66 -10.55 -15.25
N VAL A 226 -9.17 -11.74 -15.60
CA VAL A 226 -10.28 -11.94 -16.53
C VAL A 226 -11.45 -12.52 -15.74
N ARG A 227 -12.41 -11.66 -15.42
CA ARG A 227 -13.47 -12.04 -14.48
C ARG A 227 -14.47 -13.02 -15.09
N ARG A 228 -14.73 -12.93 -16.38
CA ARG A 228 -15.60 -13.84 -17.12
C ARG A 228 -15.25 -15.32 -16.88
N ILE A 229 -13.96 -15.64 -16.80
CA ILE A 229 -13.44 -17.00 -16.57
C ILE A 229 -12.86 -17.21 -15.17
N ASN A 230 -12.99 -16.21 -14.28
CA ASN A 230 -12.42 -16.20 -12.91
C ASN A 230 -10.91 -16.47 -12.86
N GLU A 231 -10.17 -15.98 -13.84
CA GLU A 231 -8.73 -16.15 -13.94
C GLU A 231 -7.99 -14.94 -13.38
N ASP A 232 -7.00 -15.24 -12.53
CA ASP A 232 -5.94 -14.31 -12.14
C ASP A 232 -4.60 -14.88 -12.61
N SER A 233 -3.88 -14.16 -13.45
CA SER A 233 -2.57 -14.53 -13.94
C SER A 233 -1.54 -13.42 -13.69
N TYR A 234 -0.29 -13.80 -13.45
CA TYR A 234 0.80 -12.90 -13.08
C TYR A 234 2.02 -13.14 -13.97
N TRP A 235 2.73 -12.06 -14.28
CA TRP A 235 4.00 -12.15 -14.99
C TRP A 235 5.08 -12.84 -14.14
N ALA A 236 5.29 -12.41 -12.88
CA ALA A 236 6.03 -13.19 -11.89
C ALA A 236 5.02 -14.05 -11.11
N PRO A 237 5.09 -15.37 -11.19
CA PRO A 237 4.09 -16.28 -10.64
C PRO A 237 3.86 -16.10 -9.14
N LEU A 238 2.59 -16.06 -8.74
CA LEU A 238 2.15 -15.92 -7.35
C LEU A 238 1.16 -17.02 -6.97
N GLU A 239 1.22 -17.47 -5.73
CA GLU A 239 0.20 -18.35 -5.15
C GLU A 239 -1.13 -17.59 -5.00
N ARG A 240 -2.27 -18.29 -5.07
CA ARG A 240 -3.62 -17.69 -4.92
C ARG A 240 -3.81 -16.84 -3.66
N ARG A 241 -3.03 -17.09 -2.62
CA ARG A 241 -3.05 -16.34 -1.36
C ARG A 241 -2.27 -15.04 -1.39
N ASP A 242 -1.37 -14.89 -2.36
CA ASP A 242 -0.46 -13.75 -2.45
C ASP A 242 -1.08 -12.66 -3.36
N PRO A 243 -1.12 -11.42 -2.91
CA PRO A 243 -1.58 -10.30 -3.75
C PRO A 243 -0.47 -9.89 -4.73
N LEU A 244 -0.84 -9.12 -5.77
CA LEU A 244 0.08 -8.56 -6.76
C LEU A 244 1.33 -7.90 -6.15
N HIS A 245 1.14 -7.19 -5.06
CA HIS A 245 2.19 -6.45 -4.34
C HIS A 245 2.96 -7.28 -3.30
N ARG A 246 3.04 -8.59 -3.50
CA ARG A 246 3.96 -9.48 -2.77
C ARG A 246 5.36 -9.35 -3.38
N MET A 247 6.08 -8.28 -3.01
CA MET A 247 7.33 -7.92 -3.69
C MET A 247 8.49 -8.88 -3.44
N SER A 248 8.49 -9.62 -2.35
CA SER A 248 9.45 -10.71 -2.12
C SER A 248 9.42 -11.79 -3.21
N LYS A 249 8.33 -11.88 -3.98
CA LYS A 249 8.11 -12.82 -5.08
C LYS A 249 8.05 -12.18 -6.47
N ALA A 250 8.21 -10.88 -6.56
CA ALA A 250 8.18 -10.14 -7.81
C ALA A 250 9.38 -10.49 -8.71
N GLY A 251 9.22 -10.27 -9.99
CA GLY A 251 10.29 -10.26 -10.97
C GLY A 251 11.21 -9.06 -10.81
N THR A 252 12.08 -8.86 -11.77
CA THR A 252 13.04 -7.74 -11.80
C THR A 252 12.88 -6.99 -13.11
N LEU A 253 12.88 -5.67 -13.04
CA LEU A 253 13.02 -4.76 -14.16
C LEU A 253 14.46 -4.26 -14.18
N ASP A 254 15.16 -4.42 -15.28
CA ASP A 254 16.48 -3.84 -15.53
C ASP A 254 16.46 -2.89 -16.74
N GLY A 255 17.62 -2.40 -17.18
CA GLY A 255 17.73 -1.50 -18.32
C GLY A 255 17.43 -0.03 -18.03
N LEU A 256 17.16 0.32 -16.79
CA LEU A 256 16.96 1.71 -16.38
C LEU A 256 18.32 2.39 -16.16
N VAL A 257 18.74 3.25 -17.09
CA VAL A 257 20.05 3.90 -17.06
C VAL A 257 19.90 5.41 -17.02
N ASP A 258 20.76 6.07 -16.24
CA ASP A 258 20.83 7.54 -16.14
C ASP A 258 19.49 8.19 -15.83
N LEU A 259 18.78 7.65 -14.85
CA LEU A 259 17.53 8.23 -14.38
C LEU A 259 17.77 9.62 -13.74
N PRO A 260 16.83 10.55 -13.88
CA PRO A 260 16.94 11.87 -13.26
C PRO A 260 17.26 11.75 -11.77
N SER A 261 18.22 12.53 -11.28
CA SER A 261 18.57 12.49 -9.86
C SER A 261 17.44 13.03 -9.00
N ALA A 262 17.18 12.40 -7.85
CA ALA A 262 16.15 12.79 -6.88
C ALA A 262 16.39 14.16 -6.20
N GLY A 263 17.37 14.94 -6.63
CA GLY A 263 17.70 16.26 -6.09
C GLY A 263 16.77 17.40 -6.53
N ALA A 264 15.68 17.11 -7.23
CA ALA A 264 14.71 18.12 -7.61
C ALA A 264 13.98 18.67 -6.38
N VAL A 265 14.02 19.98 -6.20
CA VAL A 265 13.14 20.68 -5.25
C VAL A 265 11.76 20.75 -5.89
N TRP A 266 10.78 20.16 -5.23
CA TRP A 266 9.38 20.30 -5.62
C TRP A 266 8.70 21.26 -4.65
N VAL A 267 7.92 22.21 -5.19
CA VAL A 267 7.23 23.23 -4.40
C VAL A 267 5.78 23.30 -4.88
N LYS A 268 4.85 23.11 -3.97
CA LYS A 268 3.39 23.19 -4.20
C LYS A 268 2.79 24.34 -3.39
N PRO A 269 2.68 25.53 -3.96
CA PRO A 269 1.87 26.58 -3.35
C PRO A 269 0.38 26.26 -3.56
N TYR A 270 -0.44 26.60 -2.59
CA TYR A 270 -1.89 26.49 -2.73
C TYR A 270 -2.61 27.64 -2.05
N ALA A 271 -3.84 27.89 -2.50
CA ALA A 271 -4.75 28.86 -1.90
C ALA A 271 -6.12 28.22 -1.80
N LEU A 272 -6.73 28.30 -0.64
CA LEU A 272 -8.05 27.78 -0.35
C LEU A 272 -8.99 28.93 0.00
N THR A 273 -10.23 28.88 -0.51
CA THR A 273 -11.32 29.75 -0.04
C THR A 273 -12.48 28.87 0.36
N ALA A 274 -12.94 29.00 1.58
CA ALA A 274 -14.13 28.32 2.07
C ALA A 274 -15.22 29.36 2.40
N THR A 275 -16.47 28.98 2.13
CA THR A 275 -17.63 29.79 2.48
C THR A 275 -18.62 28.89 3.23
N GLU A 276 -18.90 29.22 4.48
CA GLU A 276 -19.89 28.54 5.30
C GLU A 276 -21.17 29.36 5.38
N ASP A 277 -22.31 28.71 5.17
CA ASP A 277 -23.63 29.32 5.29
C ASP A 277 -24.28 28.83 6.59
N GLY A 278 -24.00 29.54 7.69
CA GLY A 278 -24.49 29.20 9.02
C GLY A 278 -25.97 29.57 9.22
N SER A 279 -26.87 28.65 8.92
CA SER A 279 -28.32 28.85 9.03
C SER A 279 -28.84 29.15 10.44
N LEU A 280 -28.06 28.92 11.49
CA LEU A 280 -28.44 29.14 12.90
C LEU A 280 -28.02 30.51 13.46
N LEU A 281 -27.06 31.21 12.83
CA LEU A 281 -26.55 32.50 13.29
C LEU A 281 -26.68 33.64 12.26
N GLY A 282 -27.28 33.38 11.09
CA GLY A 282 -27.67 34.41 10.13
C GLY A 282 -26.52 35.14 9.42
N GLY A 283 -25.39 34.50 9.24
CA GLY A 283 -24.24 35.07 8.56
C GLY A 283 -23.56 34.09 7.63
N ARG A 284 -23.03 34.62 6.51
CA ARG A 284 -22.12 33.93 5.61
C ARG A 284 -20.71 34.25 6.07
N ASP A 285 -19.98 33.24 6.48
CA ASP A 285 -18.57 33.40 6.82
C ASP A 285 -17.72 32.93 5.63
N THR A 286 -16.67 33.71 5.30
CA THR A 286 -15.77 33.41 4.20
C THR A 286 -14.35 33.47 4.71
N SER A 287 -13.68 32.35 4.68
CA SER A 287 -12.25 32.22 4.99
C SER A 287 -11.41 32.09 3.74
N ALA A 288 -10.17 32.55 3.82
CA ALA A 288 -9.17 32.37 2.76
C ALA A 288 -7.84 32.02 3.41
N ASP A 289 -7.25 30.91 2.97
CA ASP A 289 -5.97 30.42 3.43
C ASP A 289 -4.99 30.22 2.28
N VAL A 290 -3.72 30.40 2.57
CA VAL A 290 -2.61 30.13 1.65
C VAL A 290 -1.59 29.25 2.35
N GLY A 291 -1.03 28.30 1.65
CA GLY A 291 -0.03 27.41 2.19
C GLY A 291 1.00 26.99 1.16
N LEU A 292 2.00 26.27 1.63
CA LEU A 292 3.13 25.84 0.83
C LEU A 292 3.64 24.50 1.32
N ASP A 293 3.74 23.55 0.41
CA ASP A 293 4.47 22.32 0.61
C ASP A 293 5.75 22.32 -0.21
N MET A 294 6.83 21.83 0.38
CA MET A 294 8.13 21.70 -0.29
C MET A 294 8.68 20.30 -0.03
N LYS A 295 9.19 19.68 -1.07
CA LYS A 295 9.85 18.38 -1.01
C LYS A 295 11.28 18.51 -1.54
N TYR A 296 12.22 17.91 -0.84
CA TYR A 296 13.63 17.90 -1.19
C TYR A 296 14.28 16.54 -0.90
N GLY A 297 14.90 15.94 -1.90
CA GLY A 297 15.70 14.72 -1.74
C GLY A 297 17.01 15.02 -1.02
N LEU A 298 17.12 14.67 0.27
CA LEU A 298 18.35 14.82 1.05
C LEU A 298 19.45 13.87 0.57
N THR A 299 19.06 12.64 0.28
CA THR A 299 19.89 11.59 -0.33
C THR A 299 19.01 10.79 -1.29
N PRO A 300 19.59 9.92 -2.11
CA PRO A 300 18.79 9.07 -3.01
C PRO A 300 17.67 8.28 -2.31
N GLY A 301 17.84 7.95 -1.03
CA GLY A 301 16.84 7.19 -0.26
C GLY A 301 16.12 7.96 0.84
N LEU A 302 16.47 9.24 1.09
CA LEU A 302 15.83 10.06 2.13
C LEU A 302 15.26 11.34 1.56
N THR A 303 14.04 11.66 1.93
CA THR A 303 13.35 12.89 1.54
C THR A 303 13.02 13.73 2.76
N LEU A 304 13.21 15.02 2.62
CA LEU A 304 12.70 16.06 3.50
C LEU A 304 11.43 16.65 2.88
N ASP A 305 10.34 16.58 3.60
CA ASP A 305 9.10 17.27 3.27
C ASP A 305 8.88 18.37 4.30
N LEU A 306 8.57 19.58 3.85
CA LEU A 306 8.24 20.73 4.68
C LEU A 306 6.87 21.23 4.29
N THR A 307 6.09 21.66 5.28
CA THR A 307 4.77 22.25 5.05
C THR A 307 4.57 23.49 5.93
N VAL A 308 3.89 24.47 5.37
CA VAL A 308 3.45 25.67 6.09
C VAL A 308 1.98 25.88 5.78
N ASN A 309 1.17 26.00 6.83
CA ASN A 309 -0.28 26.16 6.76
C ASN A 309 -0.95 25.03 5.94
N THR A 310 -0.76 23.80 6.40
CA THR A 310 -1.20 22.56 5.69
C THR A 310 -2.69 22.61 5.36
N ASP A 311 -3.02 22.26 4.11
CA ASP A 311 -4.41 22.18 3.63
C ASP A 311 -5.25 21.16 4.41
N PHE A 312 -6.36 21.62 4.97
CA PHE A 312 -7.36 20.80 5.67
C PHE A 312 -8.62 20.53 4.85
N SER A 313 -8.75 21.08 3.65
CA SER A 313 -9.98 20.98 2.84
C SER A 313 -10.41 19.52 2.59
N GLN A 314 -9.46 18.59 2.57
CA GLN A 314 -9.75 17.17 2.39
C GLN A 314 -10.23 16.48 3.68
N VAL A 315 -10.02 17.08 4.84
CA VAL A 315 -10.48 16.53 6.13
C VAL A 315 -11.98 16.73 6.31
N GLU A 316 -12.53 17.80 5.73
CA GLU A 316 -13.94 18.14 5.81
C GLU A 316 -14.85 17.22 4.97
N VAL A 317 -14.29 16.45 4.05
CA VAL A 317 -15.03 15.54 3.14
C VAL A 317 -15.25 14.14 3.73
N ASP A 318 -14.98 13.93 5.02
CA ASP A 318 -15.26 12.64 5.65
C ASP A 318 -16.74 12.29 5.59
N GLN A 319 -17.02 11.06 5.16
CA GLN A 319 -18.38 10.55 5.15
C GLN A 319 -18.94 10.55 6.57
N GLU A 320 -20.08 11.20 6.76
CA GLU A 320 -20.81 11.15 8.02
C GLU A 320 -21.15 9.69 8.35
N ARG A 321 -20.61 9.17 9.44
CA ARG A 321 -20.87 7.82 9.92
C ARG A 321 -21.43 7.88 11.34
N VAL A 322 -22.62 7.33 11.51
CA VAL A 322 -23.20 7.17 12.84
C VAL A 322 -22.41 6.13 13.62
N ASN A 323 -21.73 6.57 14.68
CA ASN A 323 -21.01 5.65 15.57
C ASN A 323 -21.99 4.95 16.51
N LEU A 324 -22.32 3.71 16.20
CA LEU A 324 -23.14 2.84 17.06
C LEU A 324 -22.31 2.03 18.06
N THR A 325 -21.00 2.26 18.10
CA THR A 325 -20.08 1.55 19.00
C THR A 325 -19.54 2.49 20.07
N ARG A 326 -19.01 1.92 21.15
CA ARG A 326 -18.31 2.68 22.21
C ARG A 326 -16.86 3.04 21.85
N PHE A 327 -16.38 2.64 20.67
CA PHE A 327 -15.02 2.88 20.22
C PHE A 327 -14.99 4.07 19.27
N PRO A 328 -13.97 4.92 19.32
CA PRO A 328 -13.82 6.03 18.37
C PRO A 328 -13.74 5.50 16.93
N LEU A 329 -14.34 6.24 15.99
CA LEU A 329 -14.21 5.96 14.56
C LEU A 329 -12.82 6.38 14.10
N PHE A 330 -12.17 5.52 13.34
CA PHE A 330 -10.92 5.84 12.66
C PHE A 330 -11.22 6.09 11.19
N PHE A 331 -10.92 7.29 10.75
CA PHE A 331 -10.95 7.66 9.34
C PHE A 331 -9.55 7.54 8.74
N PRO A 332 -9.41 7.16 7.46
CA PRO A 332 -8.12 7.14 6.80
C PRO A 332 -7.53 8.56 6.70
N GLU A 333 -6.22 8.66 6.71
CA GLU A 333 -5.52 9.91 6.41
C GLU A 333 -5.71 10.25 4.93
N GLN A 334 -5.96 11.50 4.61
CA GLN A 334 -6.18 11.98 3.24
C GLN A 334 -5.26 13.16 2.87
N ARG A 335 -4.61 13.77 3.85
CA ARG A 335 -3.72 14.90 3.60
C ARG A 335 -2.41 14.41 2.96
N ASP A 336 -2.10 14.88 1.75
CA ASP A 336 -0.94 14.50 0.95
C ASP A 336 0.36 14.44 1.77
N PHE A 337 0.58 15.44 2.61
CA PHE A 337 1.76 15.53 3.46
C PHE A 337 1.93 14.32 4.38
N PHE A 338 0.85 13.70 4.88
CA PHE A 338 0.91 12.58 5.82
C PHE A 338 0.77 11.22 5.13
N VAL A 339 0.11 11.17 3.98
CA VAL A 339 -0.17 9.93 3.25
C VAL A 339 1.11 9.36 2.64
N GLU A 340 1.88 10.19 1.99
CA GLU A 340 3.07 9.73 1.29
C GLU A 340 4.10 9.15 2.28
N ASN A 341 4.58 7.91 2.02
CA ASN A 341 5.47 7.15 2.91
C ASN A 341 4.94 6.96 4.35
N SER A 342 3.64 6.94 4.54
CA SER A 342 3.01 6.67 5.84
C SER A 342 3.51 5.37 6.48
N GLY A 343 3.92 4.39 5.67
CA GLY A 343 4.52 3.13 6.11
C GLY A 343 5.76 3.30 7.00
N SER A 344 6.58 4.35 6.78
CA SER A 344 7.76 4.63 7.62
C SER A 344 7.41 5.02 9.05
N PHE A 345 6.15 5.34 9.32
CA PHE A 345 5.62 5.72 10.64
C PHE A 345 4.74 4.64 11.29
N THR A 346 4.69 3.46 10.72
CA THR A 346 3.92 2.35 11.28
C THR A 346 4.63 1.71 12.46
N PHE A 347 3.87 1.19 13.44
CA PHE A 347 4.37 0.50 14.60
C PHE A 347 3.64 -0.82 14.82
N GLY A 348 4.37 -1.88 15.14
CA GLY A 348 3.82 -3.22 15.33
C GLY A 348 3.35 -3.84 14.01
N ASP A 349 2.55 -4.91 14.10
CA ASP A 349 1.91 -5.52 12.94
C ASP A 349 0.47 -5.02 12.83
N GLN A 350 0.22 -4.15 11.87
CA GLN A 350 -1.10 -3.59 11.64
C GLN A 350 -2.00 -4.47 10.74
N THR A 351 -1.49 -5.59 10.24
CA THR A 351 -2.10 -6.32 9.12
C THR A 351 -2.86 -7.57 9.49
N GLU A 352 -3.09 -7.85 10.75
CA GLU A 352 -3.87 -9.05 11.05
C GLU A 352 -5.30 -8.98 10.54
N ARG A 353 -5.44 -9.22 9.25
CA ARG A 353 -6.67 -9.77 8.71
C ARG A 353 -6.66 -11.28 8.94
N ASN A 354 -7.19 -11.72 10.05
CA ASN A 354 -7.56 -13.11 10.16
C ASN A 354 -8.82 -13.34 9.31
N TYR A 355 -8.63 -13.62 8.03
CA TYR A 355 -9.71 -13.81 7.05
C TYR A 355 -10.71 -14.88 7.46
N ARG A 356 -10.34 -15.81 8.34
CA ARG A 356 -11.22 -16.88 8.78
C ARG A 356 -12.09 -16.53 9.98
N MET A 357 -11.68 -15.55 10.80
CA MET A 357 -12.44 -15.18 11.99
C MET A 357 -13.23 -13.88 11.85
N GLY A 358 -13.13 -13.19 10.71
CA GLY A 358 -13.92 -11.98 10.44
C GLY A 358 -13.61 -10.77 11.33
N ALA A 359 -12.68 -10.90 12.27
CA ALA A 359 -12.30 -9.84 13.16
C ALA A 359 -10.99 -9.21 12.67
N SER A 360 -11.01 -7.91 12.48
CA SER A 360 -9.77 -7.12 12.43
C SER A 360 -9.19 -7.09 13.84
N LEU A 361 -8.07 -7.75 14.04
CA LEU A 361 -7.34 -7.70 15.31
C LEU A 361 -6.39 -6.49 15.36
N ARG A 362 -6.77 -5.40 14.73
CA ARG A 362 -6.07 -4.13 14.86
C ARG A 362 -6.22 -3.67 16.30
N ASP A 363 -5.15 -3.75 17.06
CA ASP A 363 -5.19 -3.49 18.49
C ASP A 363 -5.29 -1.99 18.78
N PHE A 364 -4.28 -1.26 18.37
CA PHE A 364 -4.19 0.19 18.44
C PHE A 364 -3.12 0.67 17.47
N SER A 365 -3.11 1.95 17.18
CA SER A 365 -2.01 2.62 16.50
C SER A 365 -1.28 3.48 17.52
N LEU A 366 0.03 3.29 17.67
CA LEU A 366 0.82 4.14 18.57
C LEU A 366 0.91 5.58 18.02
N PHE A 367 0.90 5.71 16.71
CA PHE A 367 0.85 7.00 16.01
C PHE A 367 -0.36 7.05 15.07
N ASN A 368 -1.04 8.18 15.09
CA ASN A 368 -2.12 8.50 14.16
C ASN A 368 -1.95 9.94 13.68
N SER A 369 -1.49 10.12 12.44
CA SER A 369 -1.25 11.44 11.84
C SER A 369 -2.50 12.31 11.85
N ARG A 370 -3.68 11.71 11.66
CA ARG A 370 -4.95 12.43 11.64
C ARG A 370 -5.28 13.11 12.97
N ALA A 371 -4.69 12.66 14.09
CA ALA A 371 -4.84 13.35 15.37
C ALA A 371 -4.09 14.69 15.42
N ILE A 372 -3.15 14.94 14.48
CA ILE A 372 -2.47 16.22 14.36
C ILE A 372 -3.38 17.19 13.60
N GLY A 373 -3.72 18.31 14.23
CA GLY A 373 -4.62 19.31 13.66
C GLY A 373 -6.11 19.00 13.81
N LEU A 374 -6.46 18.02 14.67
CA LEU A 374 -7.83 17.72 15.07
C LEU A 374 -7.90 17.60 16.59
N LEU A 375 -8.83 18.29 17.21
CA LEU A 375 -9.13 18.13 18.62
C LEU A 375 -10.64 17.99 18.80
N ASP A 376 -11.07 16.89 19.38
CA ASP A 376 -12.50 16.55 19.61
C ASP A 376 -13.38 16.63 18.34
N GLY A 377 -12.76 16.41 17.15
CA GLY A 377 -13.42 16.49 15.84
C GLY A 377 -13.38 17.87 15.20
N GLU A 378 -12.91 18.89 15.91
CA GLU A 378 -12.77 20.25 15.39
C GLU A 378 -11.36 20.45 14.77
N PRO A 379 -11.25 21.11 13.62
CA PRO A 379 -9.97 21.38 12.97
C PRO A 379 -9.17 22.42 13.78
N VAL A 380 -7.88 22.11 14.02
CA VAL A 380 -6.90 23.04 14.60
C VAL A 380 -5.82 23.31 13.56
N PRO A 381 -5.56 24.57 13.18
CA PRO A 381 -4.63 24.90 12.12
C PRO A 381 -3.22 24.32 12.39
N ILE A 382 -2.61 23.71 11.39
CA ILE A 382 -1.20 23.32 11.41
C ILE A 382 -0.40 24.49 10.86
N VAL A 383 0.39 25.13 11.72
CA VAL A 383 1.17 26.32 11.35
C VAL A 383 2.34 25.98 10.45
N ALA A 384 3.09 24.96 10.83
CA ALA A 384 4.22 24.47 10.06
C ALA A 384 4.65 23.09 10.56
N GLY A 385 5.37 22.39 9.72
CA GLY A 385 6.01 21.15 10.10
C GLY A 385 6.98 20.65 9.06
N GLY A 386 7.65 19.58 9.43
CA GLY A 386 8.55 18.90 8.52
C GLY A 386 8.69 17.44 8.89
N ARG A 387 9.02 16.64 7.90
CA ARG A 387 9.38 15.25 8.11
C ARG A 387 10.55 14.84 7.23
N VAL A 388 11.33 13.91 7.75
CA VAL A 388 12.33 13.18 6.99
C VAL A 388 11.89 11.72 6.99
N SER A 389 11.72 11.14 5.82
CA SER A 389 11.34 9.74 5.68
C SER A 389 12.11 9.06 4.57
N GLY A 390 12.32 7.75 4.71
CA GLY A 390 12.96 6.96 3.69
C GLY A 390 13.92 5.91 4.23
N ARG A 391 14.80 5.42 3.35
CA ARG A 391 15.66 4.27 3.61
C ARG A 391 17.12 4.57 3.29
N MET A 392 18.02 4.05 4.12
CA MET A 392 19.47 4.02 3.89
C MET A 392 19.99 2.58 4.13
N GLY A 393 20.24 1.85 3.06
CA GLY A 393 20.60 0.44 3.15
C GLY A 393 19.51 -0.37 3.88
N SER A 394 19.89 -1.07 4.95
CA SER A 394 18.96 -1.86 5.76
C SER A 394 18.20 -1.04 6.84
N TRP A 395 18.40 0.26 6.90
CA TRP A 395 17.74 1.14 7.86
C TRP A 395 16.62 1.94 7.20
N GLU A 396 15.48 1.98 7.84
CA GLU A 396 14.37 2.86 7.50
C GLU A 396 14.17 3.88 8.62
N LEU A 397 13.99 5.14 8.24
CA LEU A 397 13.89 6.28 9.14
C LEU A 397 12.59 7.05 8.85
N GLY A 398 11.90 7.42 9.92
CA GLY A 398 10.80 8.36 9.90
C GLY A 398 10.97 9.34 11.06
N VAL A 399 11.17 10.62 10.76
CA VAL A 399 11.20 11.69 11.75
C VAL A 399 10.17 12.72 11.33
N LEU A 400 9.36 13.19 12.26
CA LEU A 400 8.32 14.18 12.01
C LEU A 400 8.30 15.16 13.17
N ASP A 401 8.16 16.45 12.86
CA ASP A 401 7.90 17.51 13.83
C ASP A 401 6.85 18.46 13.25
N MET A 402 5.72 18.63 13.97
CA MET A 402 4.57 19.40 13.52
C MET A 402 4.11 20.34 14.63
N ARG A 403 3.78 21.57 14.27
CA ARG A 403 3.27 22.57 15.19
C ARG A 403 1.87 23.03 14.80
N THR A 404 0.93 22.93 15.75
CA THR A 404 -0.41 23.48 15.58
C THR A 404 -0.49 24.92 16.11
N GLY A 405 -1.49 25.66 15.62
CA GLY A 405 -1.84 26.98 16.10
C GLY A 405 -2.63 26.93 17.42
N ARG A 406 -3.06 28.09 17.88
CA ARG A 406 -4.04 28.25 18.97
C ARG A 406 -5.41 28.41 18.36
N GLU A 407 -6.39 27.65 18.84
CA GLU A 407 -7.75 27.73 18.34
C GLU A 407 -8.74 27.53 19.49
N ALA A 408 -9.84 28.29 19.51
CA ALA A 408 -10.97 28.12 20.44
C ALA A 408 -10.59 27.92 21.92
N GLY A 409 -9.53 28.60 22.39
CA GLY A 409 -9.04 28.49 23.78
C GLY A 409 -8.07 27.33 24.03
N LEU A 410 -7.73 26.56 23.02
CA LEU A 410 -6.76 25.46 23.08
C LEU A 410 -5.34 25.99 22.89
N PRO A 411 -4.34 25.44 23.62
CA PRO A 411 -2.96 25.84 23.44
C PRO A 411 -2.43 25.33 22.08
N ALA A 412 -1.47 26.04 21.52
CA ALA A 412 -0.65 25.48 20.44
C ALA A 412 0.09 24.24 20.97
N GLU A 413 0.22 23.22 20.14
CA GLU A 413 0.90 21.97 20.47
C GLU A 413 2.03 21.68 19.50
N ASN A 414 3.03 20.97 19.98
CA ASN A 414 4.09 20.39 19.17
C ASN A 414 3.98 18.87 19.20
N PHE A 415 4.06 18.25 18.03
CA PHE A 415 4.06 16.81 17.85
C PHE A 415 5.41 16.41 17.24
N ALA A 416 6.23 15.74 18.02
CA ALA A 416 7.50 15.20 17.55
C ALA A 416 7.44 13.67 17.53
N LEU A 417 7.92 13.06 16.45
CA LEU A 417 7.99 11.61 16.30
C LEU A 417 9.32 11.21 15.69
N ALA A 418 9.91 10.15 16.22
CA ALA A 418 11.05 9.47 15.64
C ALA A 418 10.78 7.96 15.56
N ARG A 419 10.94 7.40 14.36
CA ARG A 419 10.84 5.98 14.06
C ARG A 419 12.13 5.52 13.40
N VAL A 420 12.68 4.43 13.91
CA VAL A 420 13.83 3.75 13.30
C VAL A 420 13.50 2.28 13.17
N ARG A 421 13.68 1.72 11.99
CA ARG A 421 13.48 0.31 11.70
C ARG A 421 14.71 -0.24 10.98
N LYS A 422 15.12 -1.45 11.32
CA LYS A 422 16.24 -2.13 10.68
C LYS A 422 15.80 -3.49 10.16
N GLU A 423 16.01 -3.71 8.88
CA GLU A 423 15.91 -5.04 8.29
C GLU A 423 17.10 -5.89 8.76
N VAL A 424 16.81 -6.99 9.45
CA VAL A 424 17.81 -7.91 10.04
C VAL A 424 17.99 -9.17 9.22
N ALA A 425 17.00 -9.52 8.39
CA ALA A 425 17.03 -10.57 7.40
C ALA A 425 15.90 -10.33 6.36
N PRO A 426 15.91 -10.95 5.19
CA PRO A 426 14.84 -10.80 4.19
C PRO A 426 13.46 -11.04 4.80
N GLY A 427 12.59 -10.02 4.73
CA GLY A 427 11.25 -10.04 5.31
C GLY A 427 11.19 -10.02 6.83
N SER A 428 12.28 -9.64 7.51
CA SER A 428 12.38 -9.55 8.98
C SER A 428 12.94 -8.20 9.39
N ASP A 429 12.25 -7.52 10.28
CA ASP A 429 12.63 -6.20 10.78
C ASP A 429 12.47 -6.09 12.29
N VAL A 430 13.23 -5.18 12.88
CA VAL A 430 13.12 -4.73 14.27
C VAL A 430 13.12 -3.21 14.30
N GLY A 431 12.35 -2.62 15.19
CA GLY A 431 12.22 -1.19 15.23
C GLY A 431 11.95 -0.59 16.59
N ALA A 432 12.09 0.74 16.65
CA ALA A 432 11.75 1.54 17.82
C ALA A 432 11.05 2.83 17.37
N MET A 433 10.10 3.29 18.19
CA MET A 433 9.35 4.52 17.98
C MET A 433 9.33 5.33 19.26
N PHE A 434 9.44 6.66 19.11
CA PHE A 434 9.25 7.64 20.16
C PHE A 434 8.33 8.76 19.67
N ILE A 435 7.40 9.18 20.50
CA ILE A 435 6.44 10.25 20.21
C ILE A 435 6.37 11.16 21.42
N ASP A 436 6.43 12.47 21.19
CA ASP A 436 6.21 13.53 22.19
C ASP A 436 5.12 14.48 21.69
N ARG A 437 4.07 14.65 22.47
CA ARG A 437 3.05 15.67 22.28
C ARG A 437 3.12 16.62 23.47
N SER A 438 3.38 17.89 23.20
CA SER A 438 3.58 18.87 24.26
C SER A 438 2.97 20.22 23.90
N ALA A 439 2.38 20.89 24.92
CA ALA A 439 1.85 22.24 24.76
C ALA A 439 2.95 23.27 24.63
N VAL A 440 2.80 24.21 23.69
CA VAL A 440 3.78 25.27 23.45
C VAL A 440 3.53 26.44 24.41
N GLY A 441 4.53 26.74 25.24
CA GLY A 441 4.52 27.86 26.17
C GLY A 441 3.77 27.61 27.47
N GLY A 442 3.57 26.36 27.85
CA GLY A 442 2.94 25.95 29.09
C GLY A 442 2.84 24.45 29.20
N THR A 443 2.12 24.00 30.22
CA THR A 443 1.78 22.59 30.42
C THR A 443 0.29 22.43 30.21
N ALA A 444 -0.11 21.50 29.35
CA ALA A 444 -1.52 21.14 29.15
C ALA A 444 -1.80 19.72 29.68
N SER A 445 -3.08 19.42 29.87
CA SER A 445 -3.51 18.05 30.20
C SER A 445 -3.26 17.07 29.05
N THR A 446 -2.98 17.58 27.85
CA THR A 446 -2.71 16.82 26.62
C THR A 446 -1.25 16.40 26.47
N ASP A 447 -0.34 16.86 27.37
CA ASP A 447 1.07 16.44 27.32
C ASP A 447 1.16 14.90 27.45
N ASN A 448 1.78 14.28 26.46
CA ASN A 448 1.93 12.83 26.37
C ASN A 448 3.25 12.45 25.75
N ARG A 449 3.89 11.40 26.26
CA ARG A 449 5.03 10.73 25.67
C ARG A 449 4.72 9.26 25.46
N SER A 450 4.98 8.76 24.26
CA SER A 450 4.80 7.35 23.96
C SER A 450 6.05 6.79 23.32
N TYR A 451 6.40 5.56 23.66
CA TYR A 451 7.56 4.90 23.11
C TYR A 451 7.34 3.39 23.05
N GLY A 452 8.01 2.76 22.11
CA GLY A 452 7.87 1.33 21.95
C GLY A 452 8.95 0.72 21.05
N VAL A 453 9.01 -0.60 21.12
CA VAL A 453 9.86 -1.44 20.27
C VAL A 453 9.00 -2.53 19.64
N ASP A 454 9.32 -2.90 18.43
CA ASP A 454 8.60 -3.93 17.70
C ASP A 454 9.53 -4.79 16.85
N ALA A 455 9.06 -5.98 16.50
CA ALA A 455 9.76 -6.91 15.65
C ALA A 455 8.77 -7.71 14.80
N ASN A 456 9.08 -7.87 13.53
CA ASN A 456 8.38 -8.72 12.59
C ASN A 456 9.39 -9.66 11.97
N LEU A 457 9.26 -10.95 12.23
CA LEU A 457 10.25 -11.94 11.84
C LEU A 457 9.63 -13.00 10.93
N SER A 458 10.27 -13.25 9.82
CA SER A 458 9.97 -14.37 8.91
C SER A 458 11.00 -15.48 9.17
N LEU A 459 10.56 -16.53 9.85
CA LEU A 459 11.42 -17.61 10.28
C LEU A 459 11.08 -18.90 9.53
N TRP A 460 12.08 -19.63 9.06
CA TRP A 460 11.91 -20.95 8.41
C TRP A 460 10.76 -21.00 7.38
N GLY A 461 10.73 -20.04 6.48
CA GLY A 461 9.75 -19.98 5.40
C GLY A 461 8.32 -19.67 5.86
N PRO A 462 7.54 -20.66 6.33
CA PRO A 462 6.12 -20.44 6.64
C PRO A 462 5.83 -19.86 8.02
N LEU A 463 6.82 -19.78 8.91
CA LEU A 463 6.66 -19.25 10.27
C LEU A 463 6.89 -17.73 10.28
N ARG A 464 5.88 -16.99 10.73
CA ARG A 464 5.97 -15.56 10.99
C ARG A 464 5.74 -15.29 12.47
N VAL A 465 6.58 -14.43 13.03
CA VAL A 465 6.47 -13.98 14.42
C VAL A 465 6.41 -12.46 14.42
N ASN A 466 5.46 -11.90 15.15
CA ASN A 466 5.45 -10.48 15.44
C ASN A 466 5.35 -10.26 16.95
N ALA A 467 6.00 -9.21 17.41
CA ALA A 467 5.95 -8.82 18.79
C ALA A 467 6.10 -7.31 18.90
N TYR A 468 5.46 -6.71 19.89
CA TYR A 468 5.77 -5.35 20.31
C TYR A 468 5.61 -5.19 21.81
N TRP A 469 6.30 -4.19 22.33
CA TRP A 469 6.07 -3.60 23.63
C TRP A 469 6.04 -2.09 23.50
N ALA A 470 5.07 -1.44 24.11
CA ALA A 470 4.91 0.01 24.09
C ALA A 470 4.50 0.49 25.48
N ALA A 471 4.88 1.73 25.79
CA ALA A 471 4.43 2.43 26.98
C ALA A 471 4.09 3.89 26.64
N THR A 472 3.18 4.47 27.41
CA THR A 472 2.84 5.87 27.32
C THR A 472 2.96 6.51 28.69
N ASP A 473 3.33 7.78 28.73
CA ASP A 473 3.35 8.62 29.93
C ASP A 473 2.45 9.84 29.64
N SER A 474 1.24 9.75 30.15
CA SER A 474 0.25 10.82 30.00
C SER A 474 0.11 11.56 31.31
N ARG A 475 0.14 12.85 31.25
CA ARG A 475 0.01 13.70 32.45
C ARG A 475 -1.28 13.44 33.19
N GLY A 476 -1.17 13.08 34.47
CA GLY A 476 -2.32 12.79 35.34
C GLY A 476 -2.95 11.42 35.16
N ALA A 477 -2.46 10.61 34.24
CA ALA A 477 -2.91 9.23 34.13
C ALA A 477 -2.41 8.38 35.30
N THR A 478 -3.25 7.49 35.75
CA THR A 478 -2.95 6.52 36.83
C THR A 478 -3.27 5.13 36.31
N GLY A 479 -2.46 4.14 36.65
CA GLY A 479 -2.65 2.77 36.18
C GLY A 479 -1.51 2.23 35.36
N ASP A 480 -1.74 1.12 34.66
CA ASP A 480 -0.75 0.45 33.82
C ASP A 480 -0.81 1.03 32.40
N GLN A 481 0.11 1.90 32.07
CA GLN A 481 0.19 2.56 30.77
C GLN A 481 1.07 1.79 29.79
N THR A 482 1.02 0.46 29.82
CA THR A 482 1.81 -0.39 28.92
C THR A 482 0.94 -1.23 28.01
N ALA A 483 1.45 -1.55 26.84
CA ALA A 483 0.86 -2.50 25.92
C ALA A 483 1.93 -3.46 25.39
N ALA A 484 1.59 -4.73 25.27
CA ALA A 484 2.49 -5.73 24.72
C ALA A 484 1.71 -6.79 23.94
N ARG A 485 2.33 -7.29 22.88
CA ARG A 485 1.79 -8.36 22.05
C ARG A 485 2.90 -9.31 21.63
N PHE A 486 2.54 -10.57 21.52
CA PHE A 486 3.31 -11.60 20.86
C PHE A 486 2.38 -12.45 19.99
N GLY A 487 2.67 -12.53 18.71
CA GLY A 487 1.94 -13.32 17.74
C GLY A 487 2.86 -14.27 16.99
N ALA A 488 2.43 -15.48 16.74
CA ALA A 488 3.12 -16.43 15.88
C ALA A 488 2.13 -17.11 14.95
N ALA A 489 2.45 -17.21 13.67
CA ALA A 489 1.62 -17.86 12.67
C ALA A 489 2.47 -18.75 11.77
N TYR A 490 2.12 -20.05 11.73
CA TYR A 490 2.67 -21.01 10.80
C TYR A 490 1.64 -21.34 9.74
N ARG A 491 1.97 -21.11 8.47
CA ARG A 491 1.04 -21.32 7.36
C ARG A 491 1.74 -21.99 6.20
N ASP A 492 1.37 -23.24 5.95
CA ASP A 492 1.78 -24.00 4.77
C ASP A 492 0.57 -24.60 4.06
N ARG A 493 0.78 -25.50 3.09
CA ARG A 493 -0.31 -26.20 2.35
C ARG A 493 -1.16 -27.11 3.25
N ARG A 494 -0.62 -27.59 4.38
CA ARG A 494 -1.26 -28.57 5.28
C ARG A 494 -1.74 -27.93 6.57
N TRP A 495 -0.98 -26.93 7.07
CA TRP A 495 -1.19 -26.38 8.41
C TRP A 495 -1.42 -24.86 8.34
N ASN A 496 -2.38 -24.43 9.10
CA ASN A 496 -2.61 -23.01 9.38
C ASN A 496 -2.85 -22.89 10.89
N VAL A 497 -1.79 -22.63 11.64
CA VAL A 497 -1.80 -22.54 13.09
C VAL A 497 -1.33 -21.16 13.48
N SER A 498 -2.05 -20.50 14.38
CA SER A 498 -1.63 -19.21 14.94
C SER A 498 -1.89 -19.16 16.43
N ALA A 499 -1.00 -18.46 17.11
CA ALA A 499 -1.13 -18.12 18.52
C ALA A 499 -0.94 -16.64 18.72
N LEU A 500 -1.75 -16.04 19.57
CA LEU A 500 -1.70 -14.62 19.91
C LEU A 500 -1.82 -14.45 21.41
N TRP A 501 -0.88 -13.72 21.98
CA TRP A 501 -0.96 -13.18 23.32
C TRP A 501 -0.92 -11.66 23.26
N ARG A 502 -1.76 -11.00 24.04
CA ARG A 502 -1.88 -9.55 24.07
C ARG A 502 -2.20 -9.07 25.49
N ARG A 503 -1.59 -7.97 25.87
CA ARG A 503 -1.90 -7.21 27.07
C ARG A 503 -2.00 -5.72 26.70
N ILE A 504 -3.05 -5.07 27.16
CA ILE A 504 -3.20 -3.63 27.09
C ILE A 504 -3.54 -3.18 28.50
N GLY A 505 -2.80 -2.20 29.00
CA GLY A 505 -3.03 -1.59 30.32
C GLY A 505 -4.34 -0.77 30.37
N ASP A 506 -4.61 -0.20 31.52
CA ASP A 506 -5.84 0.57 31.80
C ASP A 506 -5.79 1.95 31.16
#